data_427fe18772f303c320a7a1178dc1e700
#
_entry.id   427fe18772f303c320a7a1178dc1e700
#
_cell.length_a   1.000
_cell.length_b   1.000
_cell.length_c   1.000
_cell.angle_alpha   90.00
_cell.angle_beta   90.00
_cell.angle_gamma   90.00
#
_symmetry.space_group_name_H-M   'P 1'
#
loop_
_entity.id
_entity.type
_entity.pdbx_description
1 polymer ?
#
loop_
_entity_poly.entity_id
_entity_poly.type
_entity_poly.pdbx_seq_one_letter_code
_entity_poly.pdbx_strand_id
1 'polypeptide(L)'
;RVGIIGNSDGHKGRPGASYPGAGWFGAVGGLTCFLMPELTRESLIKCINSRHHYATTGGPSGRMLLSVSMSFDEPATQYLDDPMIAKACSTKKCLDAIMGDIVHLPVGNSNLKVSVDAASPVRCIDIFNGLEHLECYRPYAESDLGDRIGVLWEGAEYRGRFRAVSWDGSAHFNKAKISSTSAVNFFNRDKTIDSVSSSDLAWQSVTTGNSAGFITELTDSRS
;
A
#
# COMPACT_ATOMS: atom_id res chain seq x y z
N ARG A 1 -10.14 19.34 -3.18
CA ARG A 1 -9.26 18.15 -3.33
C ARG A 1 -8.61 17.82 -2.01
N VAL A 2 -8.31 16.55 -1.75
CA VAL A 2 -7.77 16.07 -0.49
C VAL A 2 -6.45 15.34 -0.72
N GLY A 3 -5.53 15.44 0.27
CA GLY A 3 -4.36 14.59 0.36
C GLY A 3 -4.68 13.36 1.21
N ILE A 4 -3.93 12.28 0.97
CA ILE A 4 -4.10 11.01 1.70
C ILE A 4 -2.98 10.89 2.72
N ILE A 5 -3.33 10.60 3.97
CA ILE A 5 -2.40 10.35 5.06
C ILE A 5 -2.63 8.97 5.64
N GLY A 6 -1.59 8.36 6.17
CA GLY A 6 -1.62 7.13 6.95
C GLY A 6 -1.09 7.39 8.34
N ASN A 7 -1.83 6.97 9.36
CA ASN A 7 -1.44 7.13 10.76
C ASN A 7 -1.58 5.83 11.53
N SER A 8 -1.08 5.81 12.75
CA SER A 8 -1.04 4.61 13.58
C SER A 8 -2.40 4.17 14.13
N ASP A 9 -3.41 5.03 14.11
CA ASP A 9 -4.70 4.85 14.79
C ASP A 9 -4.55 4.45 16.28
N GLY A 10 -3.46 4.90 16.90
CA GLY A 10 -3.10 4.54 18.26
C GLY A 10 -3.96 5.22 19.32
N HIS A 11 -4.59 4.42 20.19
CA HIS A 11 -5.48 4.89 21.25
C HIS A 11 -4.82 4.94 22.64
N LYS A 12 -3.51 4.76 22.71
CA LYS A 12 -2.76 4.71 23.99
C LYS A 12 -1.89 5.95 24.26
N GLY A 13 -2.07 7.04 23.49
CA GLY A 13 -1.31 8.27 23.66
C GLY A 13 0.21 8.10 23.39
N ARG A 14 0.58 7.17 22.52
CA ARG A 14 1.98 6.88 22.15
C ARG A 14 2.21 7.24 20.68
N PRO A 15 2.50 8.51 20.35
CA PRO A 15 2.78 8.91 18.97
C PRO A 15 3.99 8.14 18.41
N GLY A 16 3.90 7.74 17.15
CA GLY A 16 4.94 6.96 16.46
C GLY A 16 4.94 5.46 16.75
N ALA A 17 4.12 4.97 17.67
CA ALA A 17 3.96 3.54 17.92
C ALA A 17 3.04 2.89 16.88
N SER A 18 3.62 2.30 15.84
CA SER A 18 2.91 1.68 14.73
C SER A 18 3.31 0.22 14.50
N TYR A 19 3.36 -0.56 15.58
CA TYR A 19 3.69 -1.98 15.53
C TYR A 19 2.57 -2.83 16.17
N PRO A 20 2.44 -4.11 15.81
CA PRO A 20 1.47 -5.02 16.42
C PRO A 20 1.59 -5.04 17.94
N GLY A 21 0.44 -4.92 18.62
CA GLY A 21 0.38 -4.80 20.08
C GLY A 21 0.53 -3.38 20.64
N ALA A 22 0.96 -2.40 19.87
CA ALA A 22 0.99 -0.99 20.27
C ALA A 22 -0.40 -0.34 20.17
N GLY A 23 -1.18 -0.71 19.18
CA GLY A 23 -2.58 -0.31 18.99
C GLY A 23 -3.57 -1.31 19.56
N TRP A 24 -4.83 -0.94 19.56
CA TRP A 24 -5.94 -1.81 20.00
C TRP A 24 -6.28 -2.88 18.95
N PHE A 25 -5.90 -2.65 17.71
CA PHE A 25 -6.30 -3.46 16.57
C PHE A 25 -5.30 -4.57 16.22
N GLY A 26 -4.16 -4.64 16.91
CA GLY A 26 -3.16 -5.66 16.67
C GLY A 26 -2.45 -5.57 15.30
N ALA A 27 -2.76 -4.53 14.53
CA ALA A 27 -2.18 -4.30 13.21
C ALA A 27 -1.02 -3.30 13.27
N VAL A 28 -0.22 -3.28 12.22
CA VAL A 28 0.79 -2.25 12.00
C VAL A 28 0.09 -1.01 11.47
N GLY A 29 0.29 0.13 12.14
CA GLY A 29 -0.30 1.40 11.70
C GLY A 29 0.31 1.93 10.41
N GLY A 30 -0.38 2.90 9.79
CA GLY A 30 0.13 3.60 8.62
C GLY A 30 1.21 4.62 8.95
N LEU A 31 1.91 5.05 7.92
CA LEU A 31 2.87 6.16 7.92
C LEU A 31 2.49 7.16 6.85
N THR A 32 2.77 8.44 7.11
CA THR A 32 2.70 9.50 6.11
C THR A 32 4.12 9.90 5.71
N CYS A 33 4.41 9.85 4.42
CA CYS A 33 5.61 10.41 3.84
C CYS A 33 5.35 11.82 3.33
N PHE A 34 6.15 12.80 3.76
CA PHE A 34 6.08 14.18 3.32
C PHE A 34 7.23 14.50 2.37
N LEU A 35 6.90 15.00 1.18
CA LEU A 35 7.86 15.43 0.17
C LEU A 35 8.25 16.89 0.41
N MET A 36 9.23 17.11 1.24
CA MET A 36 9.67 18.46 1.63
C MET A 36 11.20 18.59 1.55
N PRO A 37 11.72 19.79 1.21
CA PRO A 37 13.16 20.00 1.02
C PRO A 37 13.93 19.97 2.34
N GLU A 38 13.29 20.30 3.46
CA GLU A 38 13.89 20.39 4.78
C GLU A 38 12.89 20.05 5.88
N LEU A 39 13.38 19.53 6.99
CA LEU A 39 12.55 19.17 8.15
C LEU A 39 12.33 20.41 9.05
N THR A 40 11.48 21.33 8.59
CA THR A 40 11.03 22.48 9.35
C THR A 40 9.51 22.48 9.48
N ARG A 41 8.98 23.23 10.46
CA ARG A 41 7.54 23.37 10.66
C ARG A 41 6.87 24.05 9.44
N GLU A 42 7.52 25.04 8.91
CA GLU A 42 7.07 25.81 7.74
C GLU A 42 6.97 24.91 6.49
N SER A 43 8.02 24.11 6.23
CA SER A 43 8.04 23.14 5.14
C SER A 43 6.97 22.08 5.30
N LEU A 44 6.73 21.59 6.52
CA LEU A 44 5.68 20.61 6.81
C LEU A 44 4.29 21.19 6.52
N ILE A 45 3.98 22.39 7.01
CA ILE A 45 2.69 23.05 6.77
C ILE A 45 2.47 23.29 5.28
N LYS A 46 3.50 23.76 4.57
CA LYS A 46 3.45 23.96 3.11
C LYS A 46 3.19 22.63 2.38
N CYS A 47 3.89 21.59 2.77
CA CYS A 47 3.75 20.25 2.21
C CYS A 47 2.32 19.70 2.39
N ILE A 48 1.74 19.84 3.59
CA ILE A 48 0.35 19.44 3.86
C ILE A 48 -0.63 20.24 2.97
N ASN A 49 -0.50 21.56 2.91
CA ASN A 49 -1.38 22.41 2.12
C ASN A 49 -1.28 22.12 0.62
N SER A 50 -0.10 21.76 0.13
CA SER A 50 0.14 21.38 -1.26
C SER A 50 -0.14 19.91 -1.56
N ARG A 51 -0.53 19.10 -0.55
CA ARG A 51 -0.77 17.64 -0.70
C ARG A 51 0.45 16.87 -1.18
N HIS A 52 1.66 17.41 -1.00
CA HIS A 52 2.92 16.75 -1.38
C HIS A 52 3.28 15.65 -0.37
N HIS A 53 2.39 14.72 -0.21
CA HIS A 53 2.56 13.58 0.70
C HIS A 53 1.76 12.37 0.22
N TYR A 54 2.14 11.20 0.71
CA TYR A 54 1.45 9.95 0.45
C TYR A 54 1.41 9.08 1.71
N ALA A 55 0.53 8.12 1.71
CA ALA A 55 0.38 7.13 2.77
C ALA A 55 1.03 5.80 2.40
N THR A 56 1.64 5.15 3.38
CA THR A 56 2.13 3.78 3.27
C THR A 56 1.81 3.01 4.54
N THR A 57 1.86 1.69 4.48
CA THR A 57 1.75 0.87 5.69
C THR A 57 3.02 1.01 6.52
N GLY A 58 2.85 0.97 7.85
CA GLY A 58 3.97 0.96 8.77
C GLY A 58 4.67 -0.42 8.84
N GLY A 59 5.64 -0.50 9.73
CA GLY A 59 6.44 -1.70 9.92
C GLY A 59 7.61 -1.83 8.95
N PRO A 60 8.49 -2.82 9.17
CA PRO A 60 9.70 -2.99 8.37
C PRO A 60 9.41 -3.24 6.89
N SER A 61 8.40 -4.06 6.60
CA SER A 61 8.06 -4.48 5.23
C SER A 61 7.18 -3.50 4.47
N GLY A 62 6.52 -2.57 5.16
CA GLY A 62 5.58 -1.62 4.54
C GLY A 62 6.20 -0.30 4.11
N ARG A 63 7.50 -0.10 4.38
CA ARG A 63 8.17 1.15 4.02
C ARG A 63 8.45 1.20 2.54
N MET A 64 8.05 2.30 1.91
CA MET A 64 8.37 2.56 0.50
C MET A 64 8.63 4.04 0.26
N LEU A 65 9.50 4.32 -0.69
CA LEU A 65 9.67 5.63 -1.28
C LEU A 65 8.93 5.64 -2.60
N LEU A 66 7.94 6.50 -2.71
CA LEU A 66 7.13 6.69 -3.91
C LEU A 66 7.37 8.08 -4.47
N SER A 67 7.74 8.15 -5.73
CA SER A 67 7.83 9.40 -6.48
C SER A 67 6.94 9.30 -7.71
N VAL A 68 6.05 10.27 -7.86
CA VAL A 68 5.19 10.40 -9.02
C VAL A 68 5.35 11.78 -9.60
N SER A 69 5.69 11.85 -10.88
CA SER A 69 5.80 13.09 -11.62
C SER A 69 5.09 12.97 -12.97
N MET A 70 4.68 14.09 -13.52
CA MET A 70 4.04 14.18 -14.81
C MET A 70 4.73 15.28 -15.62
N SER A 71 5.06 15.00 -16.86
CA SER A 71 5.55 15.98 -17.82
C SER A 71 4.53 16.21 -18.92
N PHE A 72 4.51 17.41 -19.47
CA PHE A 72 3.56 17.87 -20.47
C PHE A 72 4.32 18.32 -21.73
N ASP A 73 3.78 18.00 -22.91
CA ASP A 73 4.31 18.49 -24.18
C ASP A 73 3.91 19.96 -24.46
N GLU A 74 2.83 20.44 -23.83
CA GLU A 74 2.35 21.81 -23.89
C GLU A 74 2.23 22.43 -22.49
N PRO A 75 2.37 23.77 -22.36
CA PRO A 75 2.31 24.41 -21.05
C PRO A 75 0.96 24.26 -20.36
N ALA A 76 0.95 23.53 -19.26
CA ALA A 76 -0.18 23.39 -18.36
C ALA A 76 -0.32 24.58 -17.40
N THR A 77 -1.45 24.71 -16.77
CA THR A 77 -1.70 25.69 -15.70
C THR A 77 -1.72 25.00 -14.36
N GLN A 78 -0.74 25.28 -13.51
CA GLN A 78 -0.72 24.83 -12.12
C GLN A 78 -1.43 25.84 -11.22
N TYR A 79 -2.33 25.33 -10.38
CA TYR A 79 -3.00 26.09 -9.33
C TYR A 79 -2.22 25.96 -8.03
N LEU A 80 -1.81 27.08 -7.44
CA LEU A 80 -1.08 27.09 -6.17
C LEU A 80 -2.00 26.87 -4.97
N ASP A 81 -3.28 27.21 -5.14
CA ASP A 81 -4.35 26.96 -4.17
C ASP A 81 -5.42 26.07 -4.80
N ASP A 82 -6.24 25.42 -3.98
CA ASP A 82 -7.34 24.61 -4.51
C ASP A 82 -8.44 25.52 -5.08
N PRO A 83 -8.69 25.49 -6.40
CA PRO A 83 -9.67 26.36 -7.04
C PRO A 83 -11.12 26.09 -6.62
N MET A 84 -11.39 24.98 -5.94
CA MET A 84 -12.72 24.67 -5.40
C MET A 84 -12.99 25.32 -4.04
N ILE A 85 -11.94 25.76 -3.35
CA ILE A 85 -12.03 26.29 -1.98
C ILE A 85 -11.60 27.75 -1.93
N ALA A 86 -10.53 28.10 -2.64
CA ALA A 86 -9.97 29.45 -2.61
C ALA A 86 -10.84 30.44 -3.34
N LYS A 87 -11.10 31.63 -2.72
CA LYS A 87 -11.83 32.73 -3.36
C LYS A 87 -11.09 33.35 -4.55
N ALA A 88 -9.75 33.28 -4.52
CA ALA A 88 -8.86 33.68 -5.61
C ALA A 88 -7.70 32.72 -5.65
N CYS A 89 -7.43 32.15 -6.83
CA CYS A 89 -6.33 31.18 -7.01
C CYS A 89 -5.18 31.84 -7.75
N SER A 90 -4.00 31.75 -7.17
CA SER A 90 -2.77 32.05 -7.89
C SER A 90 -2.42 30.87 -8.80
N THR A 91 -1.98 31.19 -10.02
CA THR A 91 -1.61 30.16 -11.01
C THR A 91 -0.24 30.46 -11.60
N LYS A 92 0.42 29.42 -12.11
CA LYS A 92 1.64 29.53 -12.93
C LYS A 92 1.58 28.56 -14.09
N LYS A 93 2.35 28.82 -15.15
CA LYS A 93 2.59 27.87 -16.22
C LYS A 93 3.67 26.88 -15.82
N CYS A 94 3.50 25.60 -16.21
CA CYS A 94 4.44 24.54 -15.94
C CYS A 94 4.47 23.52 -17.10
N LEU A 95 5.61 22.86 -17.28
CA LEU A 95 5.78 21.73 -18.19
C LEU A 95 5.90 20.41 -17.41
N ASP A 96 5.93 20.48 -16.09
CA ASP A 96 6.00 19.32 -15.21
C ASP A 96 5.23 19.58 -13.91
N ALA A 97 4.85 18.49 -13.25
CA ALA A 97 4.16 18.49 -11.97
C ALA A 97 4.57 17.27 -11.15
N ILE A 98 4.42 17.35 -9.84
CA ILE A 98 4.65 16.23 -8.93
C ILE A 98 3.34 15.84 -8.22
N MET A 99 3.35 14.69 -7.53
CA MET A 99 2.18 14.26 -6.75
C MET A 99 1.71 15.37 -5.79
N GLY A 100 0.39 15.60 -5.75
CA GLY A 100 -0.24 16.63 -4.93
C GLY A 100 -0.54 17.91 -5.69
N ASP A 101 0.15 18.23 -6.78
CA ASP A 101 -0.11 19.40 -7.60
C ASP A 101 -1.51 19.33 -8.25
N ILE A 102 -2.14 20.48 -8.39
CA ILE A 102 -3.39 20.65 -9.13
C ILE A 102 -3.07 21.31 -10.45
N VAL A 103 -3.26 20.58 -11.54
CA VAL A 103 -2.89 21.03 -12.87
C VAL A 103 -4.05 20.90 -13.83
N HIS A 104 -4.16 21.85 -14.76
CA HIS A 104 -5.07 21.79 -15.90
C HIS A 104 -4.27 21.87 -17.19
N LEU A 105 -4.33 20.81 -17.99
CA LEU A 105 -3.78 20.73 -19.33
C LEU A 105 -4.95 20.81 -20.32
N PRO A 106 -5.15 21.94 -21.00
CA PRO A 106 -6.30 22.11 -21.90
C PRO A 106 -6.14 21.32 -23.21
N VAL A 107 -4.92 21.19 -23.69
CA VAL A 107 -4.54 20.48 -24.94
C VAL A 107 -3.16 19.87 -24.76
N GLY A 108 -2.88 18.79 -25.45
CA GLY A 108 -1.59 18.12 -25.43
C GLY A 108 -1.61 16.77 -24.73
N ASN A 109 -0.45 16.15 -24.69
CA ASN A 109 -0.25 14.86 -24.02
C ASN A 109 0.51 15.04 -22.72
N SER A 110 0.38 14.06 -21.86
CA SER A 110 1.12 13.98 -20.62
C SER A 110 1.82 12.62 -20.50
N ASN A 111 2.99 12.63 -19.88
CA ASN A 111 3.73 11.40 -19.58
C ASN A 111 3.85 11.27 -18.05
N LEU A 112 3.27 10.21 -17.51
CA LEU A 112 3.32 9.86 -16.09
C LEU A 112 4.55 9.00 -15.81
N LYS A 113 5.39 9.46 -14.88
CA LYS A 113 6.54 8.69 -14.36
C LYS A 113 6.28 8.31 -12.91
N VAL A 114 6.31 7.01 -12.63
CA VAL A 114 6.19 6.45 -11.29
C VAL A 114 7.50 5.75 -10.94
N SER A 115 8.06 6.04 -9.76
CA SER A 115 9.23 5.36 -9.22
C SER A 115 8.92 4.87 -7.82
N VAL A 116 9.18 3.60 -7.57
CA VAL A 116 8.95 2.94 -6.28
C VAL A 116 10.23 2.27 -5.82
N ASP A 117 10.67 2.59 -4.61
CA ASP A 117 11.73 1.89 -3.89
C ASP A 117 11.13 1.38 -2.57
N ALA A 118 11.03 0.08 -2.41
CA ALA A 118 10.31 -0.56 -1.31
C ALA A 118 11.19 -1.54 -0.54
N ALA A 119 10.96 -1.64 0.76
CA ALA A 119 11.65 -2.59 1.65
C ALA A 119 11.26 -4.06 1.40
N SER A 120 10.20 -4.28 0.64
CA SER A 120 9.72 -5.61 0.23
C SER A 120 9.42 -5.63 -1.27
N PRO A 121 9.41 -6.79 -1.92
CA PRO A 121 9.08 -6.91 -3.34
C PRO A 121 7.73 -6.27 -3.67
N VAL A 122 7.71 -5.47 -4.73
CA VAL A 122 6.51 -4.81 -5.25
C VAL A 122 5.73 -5.82 -6.09
N ARG A 123 4.50 -6.10 -5.71
CA ARG A 123 3.62 -7.03 -6.44
C ARG A 123 3.06 -6.42 -7.71
N CYS A 124 2.56 -5.21 -7.61
CA CYS A 124 2.03 -4.45 -8.75
C CYS A 124 1.95 -2.97 -8.43
N ILE A 125 1.82 -2.17 -9.49
CA ILE A 125 1.51 -0.75 -9.45
C ILE A 125 0.23 -0.57 -10.25
N ASP A 126 -0.84 -0.20 -9.58
CA ASP A 126 -2.14 0.07 -10.20
C ASP A 126 -2.33 1.57 -10.36
N ILE A 127 -2.73 1.99 -11.55
CA ILE A 127 -2.99 3.38 -11.91
C ILE A 127 -4.49 3.59 -12.11
N PHE A 128 -5.04 4.57 -11.43
CA PHE A 128 -6.46 4.91 -11.48
C PHE A 128 -6.67 6.36 -11.91
N ASN A 129 -7.74 6.60 -12.66
CA ASN A 129 -8.32 7.90 -12.90
C ASN A 129 -9.67 7.98 -12.16
N GLY A 130 -9.66 8.54 -10.96
CA GLY A 130 -10.82 8.46 -10.07
C GLY A 130 -11.12 7.02 -9.67
N LEU A 131 -12.23 6.45 -10.14
CA LEU A 131 -12.62 5.05 -9.91
C LEU A 131 -12.28 4.13 -11.09
N GLU A 132 -11.84 4.69 -12.20
CA GLU A 132 -11.47 3.92 -13.39
C GLU A 132 -10.05 3.39 -13.24
N HIS A 133 -9.89 2.07 -13.30
CA HIS A 133 -8.59 1.41 -13.35
C HIS A 133 -8.02 1.52 -14.77
N LEU A 134 -6.91 2.23 -14.93
CA LEU A 134 -6.29 2.47 -16.24
C LEU A 134 -5.27 1.40 -16.58
N GLU A 135 -4.40 1.04 -15.64
CA GLU A 135 -3.28 0.13 -15.90
C GLU A 135 -2.84 -0.58 -14.63
N CYS A 136 -2.34 -1.80 -14.79
CA CYS A 136 -1.65 -2.58 -13.75
C CYS A 136 -0.28 -3.01 -14.27
N TYR A 137 0.77 -2.40 -13.74
CA TYR A 137 2.14 -2.79 -14.03
C TYR A 137 2.65 -3.80 -12.99
N ARG A 138 3.19 -4.93 -13.46
CA ARG A 138 3.86 -5.94 -12.63
C ARG A 138 5.36 -5.92 -12.93
N PRO A 139 6.24 -5.65 -11.94
CA PRO A 139 7.69 -5.55 -12.15
C PRO A 139 8.38 -6.93 -12.23
N TYR A 140 7.68 -7.93 -12.77
CA TYR A 140 8.19 -9.31 -12.96
C TYR A 140 7.48 -9.96 -14.12
N ALA A 141 8.15 -10.90 -14.77
CA ALA A 141 7.56 -11.78 -15.79
C ALA A 141 6.93 -13.02 -15.12
N GLU A 142 6.06 -13.70 -15.84
CA GLU A 142 5.44 -14.95 -15.36
C GLU A 142 6.50 -16.02 -15.06
N SER A 143 7.60 -16.05 -15.84
CA SER A 143 8.75 -16.92 -15.62
C SER A 143 9.47 -16.70 -14.29
N ASP A 144 9.31 -15.52 -13.67
CA ASP A 144 9.96 -15.16 -12.40
C ASP A 144 9.20 -15.69 -11.19
N LEU A 145 7.96 -16.12 -11.39
CA LEU A 145 7.08 -16.56 -10.29
C LEU A 145 7.49 -17.92 -9.73
N GLY A 146 8.14 -18.77 -10.54
CA GLY A 146 8.56 -20.10 -10.14
C GLY A 146 7.37 -20.98 -9.69
N ASP A 147 7.63 -21.87 -8.74
CA ASP A 147 6.65 -22.80 -8.19
C ASP A 147 6.07 -22.32 -6.85
N ARG A 148 6.02 -21.00 -6.62
CA ARG A 148 5.47 -20.40 -5.40
C ARG A 148 4.05 -19.91 -5.60
N ILE A 149 3.20 -20.18 -4.62
CA ILE A 149 1.81 -19.71 -4.55
C ILE A 149 1.64 -18.86 -3.32
N GLY A 150 1.12 -17.65 -3.49
CA GLY A 150 0.70 -16.76 -2.41
C GLY A 150 -0.82 -16.77 -2.29
N VAL A 151 -1.32 -17.01 -1.08
CA VAL A 151 -2.74 -16.92 -0.75
C VAL A 151 -2.90 -15.86 0.33
N LEU A 152 -3.68 -14.81 0.03
CA LEU A 152 -3.92 -13.71 0.94
C LEU A 152 -5.42 -13.54 1.16
N TRP A 153 -5.79 -13.18 2.40
CA TRP A 153 -7.13 -12.79 2.80
C TRP A 153 -7.06 -11.50 3.61
N GLU A 154 -8.13 -10.74 3.58
CA GLU A 154 -8.23 -9.49 4.29
C GLU A 154 -9.67 -9.22 4.71
N GLY A 155 -9.85 -8.34 5.69
CA GLY A 155 -11.16 -7.91 6.12
C GLY A 155 -11.22 -7.53 7.59
N ALA A 156 -12.34 -6.89 7.92
CA ALA A 156 -12.71 -6.54 9.28
C ALA A 156 -14.22 -6.70 9.43
N GLU A 157 -14.69 -7.03 10.62
CA GLU A 157 -16.11 -6.99 10.96
C GLU A 157 -16.66 -5.57 10.80
N TYR A 158 -17.87 -5.47 10.30
CA TYR A 158 -18.55 -4.17 10.14
C TYR A 158 -18.79 -3.49 11.50
N ARG A 159 -19.04 -4.28 12.53
CA ARG A 159 -19.28 -3.84 13.91
C ARG A 159 -18.55 -4.74 14.89
N GLY A 160 -18.26 -4.21 16.06
CA GLY A 160 -17.60 -4.94 17.13
C GLY A 160 -16.39 -4.21 17.68
N ARG A 161 -16.00 -4.56 18.89
CA ARG A 161 -14.98 -3.83 19.64
C ARG A 161 -13.59 -3.85 18.97
N PHE A 162 -13.22 -4.96 18.36
CA PHE A 162 -11.91 -5.10 17.70
C PHE A 162 -12.03 -5.34 16.20
N ARG A 163 -13.27 -5.44 15.70
CA ARG A 163 -13.56 -5.68 14.29
C ARG A 163 -12.80 -6.88 13.70
N ALA A 164 -12.52 -7.87 14.54
CA ALA A 164 -11.74 -9.04 14.19
C ALA A 164 -12.57 -10.03 13.39
N VAL A 165 -12.02 -10.53 12.30
CA VAL A 165 -12.54 -11.62 11.48
C VAL A 165 -11.61 -12.82 11.57
N SER A 166 -12.16 -13.99 11.86
CA SER A 166 -11.43 -15.25 11.83
C SER A 166 -11.43 -15.87 10.43
N TRP A 167 -10.27 -16.33 10.01
CA TRP A 167 -10.00 -16.98 8.73
C TRP A 167 -9.35 -18.33 8.97
N ASP A 168 -10.12 -19.27 9.54
CA ASP A 168 -9.65 -20.62 9.74
C ASP A 168 -9.90 -21.43 8.46
N GLY A 169 -8.92 -22.20 8.01
CA GLY A 169 -9.04 -22.89 6.75
C GLY A 169 -7.97 -23.96 6.51
N SER A 170 -8.12 -24.61 5.37
CA SER A 170 -7.15 -25.59 4.87
C SER A 170 -7.00 -25.48 3.36
N ALA A 171 -5.85 -25.92 2.84
CA ALA A 171 -5.58 -26.03 1.42
C ALA A 171 -4.99 -27.40 1.10
N HIS A 172 -5.42 -27.98 0.00
CA HIS A 172 -4.87 -29.23 -0.55
C HIS A 172 -4.30 -28.95 -1.94
N PHE A 173 -3.05 -29.35 -2.17
CA PHE A 173 -2.34 -29.19 -3.44
C PHE A 173 -2.36 -30.50 -4.22
N ASN A 174 -3.23 -30.58 -5.23
CA ASN A 174 -3.30 -31.74 -6.11
C ASN A 174 -2.01 -31.86 -6.96
N LYS A 175 -1.42 -33.05 -6.97
CA LYS A 175 -0.21 -33.37 -7.77
C LYS A 175 1.03 -32.52 -7.47
N ALA A 176 1.06 -31.84 -6.33
CA ALA A 176 2.20 -31.06 -5.89
C ALA A 176 2.50 -31.33 -4.41
N LYS A 177 3.76 -31.20 -4.05
CA LYS A 177 4.21 -31.32 -2.65
C LYS A 177 4.71 -29.97 -2.17
N ILE A 178 4.43 -29.71 -0.90
CA ILE A 178 4.89 -28.50 -0.21
C ILE A 178 6.35 -28.69 0.19
N SER A 179 7.24 -27.85 -0.31
CA SER A 179 8.64 -27.84 0.12
C SER A 179 8.87 -26.86 1.26
N SER A 180 8.20 -25.72 1.24
CA SER A 180 8.28 -24.73 2.31
C SER A 180 6.99 -23.92 2.40
N THR A 181 6.70 -23.40 3.59
CA THR A 181 5.57 -22.46 3.81
C THR A 181 6.00 -21.39 4.77
N SER A 182 5.69 -20.14 4.43
CA SER A 182 5.89 -18.98 5.29
C SER A 182 4.59 -18.21 5.49
N ALA A 183 4.30 -17.87 6.75
CA ALA A 183 3.15 -17.05 7.10
C ALA A 183 3.39 -15.58 6.73
N VAL A 184 2.34 -14.91 6.29
CA VAL A 184 2.32 -13.48 6.00
C VAL A 184 1.41 -12.79 7.01
N ASN A 185 1.96 -11.86 7.80
CA ASN A 185 1.23 -11.03 8.78
C ASN A 185 0.46 -11.82 9.84
N PHE A 186 0.99 -12.96 10.27
CA PHE A 186 0.49 -13.69 11.45
C PHE A 186 1.09 -13.06 12.71
N PHE A 187 0.44 -12.02 13.23
CA PHE A 187 0.94 -11.27 14.38
C PHE A 187 0.56 -11.91 15.74
N ASN A 188 -0.44 -12.77 15.74
CA ASN A 188 -0.84 -13.52 16.93
C ASN A 188 -0.08 -14.86 16.99
N ARG A 189 0.71 -15.07 18.03
CA ARG A 189 1.51 -16.28 18.21
C ARG A 189 0.66 -17.54 18.47
N ASP A 190 -0.57 -17.39 18.92
CA ASP A 190 -1.50 -18.50 19.16
C ASP A 190 -2.22 -18.93 17.86
N LYS A 191 -1.98 -18.21 16.77
CA LYS A 191 -2.53 -18.50 15.44
C LYS A 191 -1.40 -18.92 14.53
N THR A 192 -1.51 -20.11 13.98
CA THR A 192 -0.43 -20.75 13.22
C THR A 192 -0.89 -21.19 11.84
N ILE A 193 0.07 -21.46 11.00
CA ILE A 193 -0.09 -22.23 9.77
C ILE A 193 0.75 -23.49 9.90
N ASP A 194 0.11 -24.63 9.71
CA ASP A 194 0.72 -25.93 9.94
C ASP A 194 0.66 -26.79 8.68
N SER A 195 1.78 -27.46 8.35
CA SER A 195 1.81 -28.49 7.32
C SER A 195 1.24 -29.78 7.91
N VAL A 196 0.03 -30.12 7.50
CA VAL A 196 -0.67 -31.32 7.97
C VAL A 196 -0.14 -32.58 7.27
N SER A 197 0.22 -32.44 6.00
CA SER A 197 0.88 -33.47 5.19
C SER A 197 1.84 -32.84 4.20
N SER A 198 2.44 -33.65 3.34
CA SER A 198 3.27 -33.14 2.22
C SER A 198 2.49 -32.34 1.18
N SER A 199 1.16 -32.36 1.20
CA SER A 199 0.29 -31.67 0.23
C SER A 199 -0.82 -30.86 0.88
N ASP A 200 -0.89 -30.83 2.22
CA ASP A 200 -1.97 -30.20 2.97
C ASP A 200 -1.44 -29.15 3.94
N LEU A 201 -2.08 -28.00 3.95
CA LEU A 201 -1.91 -26.95 4.94
C LEU A 201 -3.21 -26.75 5.71
N ALA A 202 -3.10 -26.40 6.97
CA ALA A 202 -4.21 -25.86 7.78
C ALA A 202 -3.74 -24.61 8.50
N TRP A 203 -4.67 -23.69 8.74
CA TRP A 203 -4.33 -22.44 9.41
C TRP A 203 -5.47 -21.91 10.27
N GLN A 204 -5.08 -21.13 11.25
CA GLN A 204 -5.96 -20.27 12.01
C GLN A 204 -5.43 -18.83 11.90
N SER A 205 -6.25 -17.88 11.48
CA SER A 205 -5.84 -16.49 11.30
C SER A 205 -6.93 -15.53 11.72
N VAL A 206 -6.52 -14.33 12.09
CA VAL A 206 -7.42 -13.23 12.43
C VAL A 206 -6.92 -11.96 11.77
N THR A 207 -7.83 -11.23 11.11
CA THR A 207 -7.55 -9.90 10.58
C THR A 207 -8.49 -8.86 11.21
N THR A 208 -8.08 -7.60 11.19
CA THR A 208 -8.84 -6.44 11.68
C THR A 208 -8.84 -5.32 10.64
N GLY A 209 -8.84 -5.69 9.36
CA GLY A 209 -8.71 -4.79 8.21
C GLY A 209 -7.36 -4.90 7.49
N ASN A 210 -6.37 -5.53 8.11
CA ASN A 210 -5.10 -5.89 7.47
C ASN A 210 -5.27 -7.14 6.61
N SER A 211 -4.32 -7.38 5.70
CA SER A 211 -4.18 -8.66 5.01
C SER A 211 -3.31 -9.62 5.83
N ALA A 212 -3.65 -10.91 5.78
CA ALA A 212 -2.85 -12.01 6.26
C ALA A 212 -2.85 -13.13 5.20
N GLY A 213 -2.00 -14.13 5.34
CA GLY A 213 -1.94 -15.21 4.38
C GLY A 213 -0.71 -16.08 4.51
N PHE A 214 -0.38 -16.76 3.43
CA PHE A 214 0.85 -17.55 3.34
C PHE A 214 1.44 -17.52 1.93
N ILE A 215 2.73 -17.82 1.87
CA ILE A 215 3.44 -18.15 0.63
C ILE A 215 3.96 -19.57 0.80
N THR A 216 3.59 -20.45 -0.12
CA THR A 216 4.08 -21.82 -0.17
C THR A 216 4.85 -22.07 -1.45
N GLU A 217 5.93 -22.81 -1.35
CA GLU A 217 6.73 -23.31 -2.47
C GLU A 217 6.36 -24.76 -2.73
N LEU A 218 6.09 -25.07 -3.99
CA LEU A 218 5.63 -26.38 -4.42
C LEU A 218 6.72 -27.11 -5.23
N THR A 219 6.78 -28.40 -5.09
CA THR A 219 7.59 -29.29 -5.92
C THR A 219 6.69 -30.26 -6.68
N ASP A 220 7.18 -30.80 -7.78
CA ASP A 220 6.45 -31.76 -8.65
C ASP A 220 5.13 -31.20 -9.25
N SER A 221 5.03 -29.87 -9.41
CA SER A 221 3.84 -29.21 -9.98
C SER A 221 3.79 -29.24 -11.52
N ARG A 222 4.89 -29.61 -12.17
CA ARG A 222 5.01 -29.68 -13.64
C ARG A 222 5.02 -31.13 -14.12
N SER A 223 3.86 -31.67 -14.41
CA SER A 223 3.70 -32.91 -15.20
C SER A 223 2.57 -32.74 -16.20
#